data_4a5e6a15c9051dc1644500f65854e206
#
_entry.id   4a5e6a15c9051dc1644500f65854e206
#
_cell.length_a   1.000
_cell.length_b   1.000
_cell.length_c   1.000
_cell.angle_alpha   90.00
_cell.angle_beta   90.00
_cell.angle_gamma   90.00
#
_symmetry.space_group_name_H-M   'P 1'
#
loop_
_entity.id
_entity.type
_entity.pdbx_description
1 polymer ?
#
loop_
_entity_poly.entity_id
_entity_poly.type
_entity_poly.pdbx_seq_one_letter_code
_entity_poly.pdbx_strand_id
1 'polypeptide(L)'
;MKTIIKYELVINEALRSALNYHTPDEQINEFIRFFGRHIGSDRIYIFEDCKERHCTDNTYEWCAQGVIPEIDRLQNVDMDVIKWWYDTFSKGESIIITDIEDIKEEHRASYDMLKAQNVRNVVVCPLRYKDEISGFFGVDNPPKSDYRGLTTFLDMIGTLLISFLKLRNSFIKSNKEAKLSSYSSLSKIYASMYLVDVQTKRYHIIKMTDQIAEYLGKDFKMGEYE
;
A
#
# COMPACT_ATOMS: atom_id res chain seq x y z
N MET A 1 31.53 -7.10 0.21
CA MET A 1 31.71 -6.12 1.31
C MET A 1 31.44 -4.67 0.89
N LYS A 2 32.01 -4.14 -0.21
CA LYS A 2 31.74 -2.76 -0.68
C LYS A 2 30.28 -2.47 -1.04
N THR A 3 29.54 -3.42 -1.60
CA THR A 3 28.14 -3.26 -2.02
C THR A 3 27.19 -3.17 -0.82
N ILE A 4 27.39 -4.00 0.21
CA ILE A 4 26.56 -4.00 1.43
C ILE A 4 26.67 -2.65 2.17
N ILE A 5 27.89 -2.15 2.36
CA ILE A 5 28.11 -0.84 3.01
C ILE A 5 27.41 0.30 2.24
N LYS A 6 27.37 0.21 0.91
CA LYS A 6 26.66 1.19 0.08
C LYS A 6 25.16 1.20 0.39
N TYR A 7 24.54 0.02 0.53
CA TYR A 7 23.11 -0.12 0.80
C TYR A 7 22.73 0.35 2.22
N GLU A 8 23.56 0.07 3.22
CA GLU A 8 23.33 0.57 4.59
C GLU A 8 23.33 2.10 4.66
N LEU A 9 24.23 2.76 3.95
CA LEU A 9 24.24 4.22 3.86
C LEU A 9 22.97 4.75 3.19
N VAL A 10 22.52 4.12 2.10
CA VAL A 10 21.29 4.49 1.39
C VAL A 10 20.07 4.36 2.30
N ILE A 11 19.96 3.28 3.10
CA ILE A 11 18.88 3.11 4.08
C ILE A 11 18.89 4.24 5.11
N ASN A 12 20.04 4.54 5.70
CA ASN A 12 20.14 5.59 6.72
C ASN A 12 19.76 6.96 6.17
N GLU A 13 20.17 7.29 4.96
CA GLU A 13 19.80 8.56 4.33
C GLU A 13 18.31 8.61 3.97
N ALA A 14 17.74 7.51 3.48
CA ALA A 14 16.30 7.40 3.22
C ALA A 14 15.48 7.60 4.48
N LEU A 15 15.87 6.98 5.60
CA LEU A 15 15.20 7.15 6.89
C LEU A 15 15.29 8.60 7.38
N ARG A 16 16.47 9.23 7.29
CA ARG A 16 16.61 10.64 7.64
C ARG A 16 15.75 11.56 6.80
N SER A 17 15.66 11.29 5.49
CA SER A 17 14.80 12.04 4.59
C SER A 17 13.33 11.87 4.96
N ALA A 18 12.87 10.65 5.21
CA ALA A 18 11.50 10.35 5.60
C ALA A 18 11.11 11.02 6.94
N LEU A 19 11.99 11.05 7.91
CA LEU A 19 11.74 11.66 9.22
C LEU A 19 11.50 13.18 9.19
N ASN A 20 11.79 13.86 8.09
CA ASN A 20 11.45 15.27 7.91
C ASN A 20 9.96 15.51 7.59
N TYR A 21 9.21 14.47 7.35
CA TYR A 21 7.77 14.53 7.04
C TYR A 21 6.93 14.21 8.27
N HIS A 22 5.71 14.77 8.30
CA HIS A 22 4.88 14.76 9.51
C HIS A 22 3.91 13.59 9.60
N THR A 23 3.49 13.06 8.46
CA THR A 23 2.55 11.95 8.41
C THR A 23 3.23 10.65 7.95
N PRO A 24 2.77 9.49 8.44
CA PRO A 24 3.31 8.21 7.99
C PRO A 24 3.21 7.99 6.47
N ASP A 25 2.14 8.48 5.84
CA ASP A 25 1.97 8.39 4.39
C ASP A 25 3.04 9.17 3.63
N GLU A 26 3.32 10.41 4.05
CA GLU A 26 4.41 11.21 3.49
C GLU A 26 5.77 10.55 3.70
N GLN A 27 5.99 9.96 4.87
CA GLN A 27 7.23 9.25 5.21
C GLN A 27 7.45 8.03 4.30
N ILE A 28 6.40 7.23 4.05
CA ILE A 28 6.46 6.08 3.14
C ILE A 28 6.77 6.54 1.72
N ASN A 29 6.05 7.55 1.22
CA ASN A 29 6.26 8.08 -0.12
C ASN A 29 7.68 8.61 -0.32
N GLU A 30 8.21 9.36 0.66
CA GLU A 30 9.58 9.86 0.61
C GLU A 30 10.60 8.72 0.63
N PHE A 31 10.36 7.71 1.47
CA PHE A 31 11.23 6.56 1.61
C PHE A 31 11.35 5.79 0.28
N ILE A 32 10.22 5.43 -0.36
CA ILE A 32 10.24 4.72 -1.65
C ILE A 32 10.80 5.60 -2.78
N ARG A 33 10.53 6.90 -2.76
CA ARG A 33 11.09 7.87 -3.71
C ARG A 33 12.63 7.91 -3.63
N PHE A 34 13.16 7.94 -2.42
CA PHE A 34 14.61 7.94 -2.20
C PHE A 34 15.24 6.69 -2.77
N PHE A 35 14.66 5.52 -2.51
CA PHE A 35 15.16 4.25 -3.05
C PHE A 35 15.07 4.16 -4.55
N GLY A 36 13.94 4.52 -5.13
CA GLY A 36 13.75 4.45 -6.58
C GLY A 36 14.84 5.21 -7.34
N ARG A 37 15.16 6.41 -6.86
CA ARG A 37 16.23 7.23 -7.42
C ARG A 37 17.61 6.60 -7.26
N HIS A 38 17.89 5.98 -6.10
CA HIS A 38 19.21 5.40 -5.81
C HIS A 38 19.44 4.06 -6.48
N ILE A 39 18.39 3.24 -6.63
CA ILE A 39 18.46 1.97 -7.36
C ILE A 39 18.57 2.26 -8.87
N GLY A 40 17.96 3.35 -9.35
CA GLY A 40 17.88 3.67 -10.78
C GLY A 40 16.86 2.79 -11.50
N SER A 41 15.77 2.46 -10.82
CA SER A 41 14.63 1.70 -11.35
C SER A 41 13.61 2.61 -12.04
N ASP A 42 12.71 2.03 -12.82
CA ASP A 42 11.59 2.73 -13.41
C ASP A 42 10.48 2.99 -12.38
N ARG A 43 10.21 2.01 -11.50
CA ARG A 43 9.13 2.09 -10.51
C ARG A 43 9.50 1.36 -9.23
N ILE A 44 9.02 1.86 -8.09
CA ILE A 44 8.91 1.13 -6.82
C ILE A 44 7.47 1.24 -6.34
N TYR A 45 6.93 0.15 -5.84
CA TYR A 45 5.54 0.06 -5.39
C TYR A 45 5.38 -0.82 -4.16
N ILE A 46 4.29 -0.58 -3.43
CA ILE A 46 3.85 -1.37 -2.30
C ILE A 46 2.42 -1.83 -2.57
N PHE A 47 2.19 -3.13 -2.45
CA PHE A 47 0.87 -3.73 -2.48
C PHE A 47 0.50 -4.25 -1.10
N GLU A 48 -0.73 -3.99 -0.69
CA GLU A 48 -1.29 -4.48 0.57
C GLU A 48 -2.49 -5.39 0.29
N ASP A 49 -2.52 -6.52 1.00
CA ASP A 49 -3.54 -7.55 0.80
C ASP A 49 -4.85 -7.19 1.50
N CYS A 50 -5.96 -7.38 0.80
CA CYS A 50 -7.30 -7.38 1.35
C CYS A 50 -7.86 -8.80 1.32
N LYS A 51 -7.69 -9.53 2.41
CA LYS A 51 -8.11 -10.94 2.53
C LYS A 51 -9.61 -11.11 2.32
N GLU A 52 -10.42 -10.14 2.78
CA GLU A 52 -11.87 -10.16 2.67
C GLU A 52 -12.36 -10.11 1.23
N ARG A 53 -11.62 -9.44 0.34
CA ARG A 53 -11.95 -9.30 -1.08
C ARG A 53 -11.15 -10.24 -1.98
N HIS A 54 -10.24 -11.04 -1.43
CA HIS A 54 -9.30 -11.90 -2.16
C HIS A 54 -8.51 -11.13 -3.24
N CYS A 55 -8.03 -9.94 -2.88
CA CYS A 55 -7.30 -9.07 -3.79
C CYS A 55 -6.13 -8.38 -3.08
N THR A 56 -5.30 -7.73 -3.88
CA THR A 56 -4.25 -6.85 -3.39
C THR A 56 -4.35 -5.49 -4.10
N ASP A 57 -4.04 -4.43 -3.38
CA ASP A 57 -4.13 -3.06 -3.86
C ASP A 57 -2.74 -2.40 -3.88
N ASN A 58 -2.40 -1.72 -4.98
CA ASN A 58 -1.22 -0.86 -5.01
C ASN A 58 -1.48 0.38 -4.17
N THR A 59 -0.90 0.44 -2.96
CA THR A 59 -1.17 1.51 -2.00
C THR A 59 -0.14 2.63 -2.05
N TYR A 60 1.06 2.36 -2.52
CA TYR A 60 2.12 3.36 -2.72
C TYR A 60 2.89 3.06 -3.98
N GLU A 61 3.21 4.10 -4.72
CA GLU A 61 4.01 4.01 -5.93
C GLU A 61 4.90 5.23 -6.11
N TRP A 62 6.14 4.99 -6.50
CA TRP A 62 7.04 6.00 -7.04
C TRP A 62 7.44 5.61 -8.46
N CYS A 63 7.41 6.57 -9.37
CA CYS A 63 7.83 6.41 -10.76
C CYS A 63 8.99 7.34 -11.10
N ALA A 64 9.93 6.85 -11.90
CA ALA A 64 10.97 7.67 -12.50
C ALA A 64 10.36 8.65 -13.52
N GLN A 65 11.12 9.67 -13.87
CA GLN A 65 10.66 10.66 -14.86
C GLN A 65 10.32 9.99 -16.20
N GLY A 66 9.11 10.24 -16.68
CA GLY A 66 8.61 9.69 -17.94
C GLY A 66 7.98 8.29 -17.83
N VAL A 67 7.99 7.68 -16.66
CA VAL A 67 7.28 6.41 -16.39
C VAL A 67 5.84 6.71 -16.00
N ILE A 68 4.89 6.01 -16.63
CA ILE A 68 3.46 6.20 -16.37
C ILE A 68 3.11 5.49 -15.04
N PRO A 69 2.45 6.19 -14.09
CA PRO A 69 1.93 5.55 -12.88
C PRO A 69 0.84 4.52 -13.19
N GLU A 70 0.84 3.43 -12.43
CA GLU A 70 -0.15 2.36 -12.53
C GLU A 70 -0.99 2.20 -11.25
N ILE A 71 -0.73 3.02 -10.24
CA ILE A 71 -1.40 2.93 -8.93
C ILE A 71 -2.93 2.94 -9.04
N ASP A 72 -3.51 3.77 -9.90
CA ASP A 72 -4.97 3.84 -10.07
C ASP A 72 -5.55 2.64 -10.83
N ARG A 73 -4.73 1.96 -11.63
CA ARG A 73 -5.14 0.79 -12.43
C ARG A 73 -4.96 -0.53 -11.68
N LEU A 74 -4.02 -0.56 -10.75
CA LEU A 74 -3.66 -1.74 -9.98
C LEU A 74 -4.37 -1.76 -8.61
N GLN A 75 -5.67 -1.51 -8.63
CA GLN A 75 -6.56 -1.65 -7.50
C GLN A 75 -7.42 -2.90 -7.67
N ASN A 76 -7.70 -3.62 -6.58
CA ASN A 76 -8.44 -4.88 -6.57
C ASN A 76 -7.85 -5.95 -7.51
N VAL A 77 -6.53 -6.05 -7.57
CA VAL A 77 -5.87 -7.10 -8.34
C VAL A 77 -6.17 -8.45 -7.73
N ASP A 78 -6.81 -9.33 -8.51
CA ASP A 78 -7.16 -10.67 -8.06
C ASP A 78 -5.90 -11.47 -7.70
N MET A 79 -5.89 -12.07 -6.50
CA MET A 79 -4.74 -12.85 -6.02
C MET A 79 -4.47 -14.09 -6.88
N ASP A 80 -5.46 -14.58 -7.64
CA ASP A 80 -5.26 -15.72 -8.54
C ASP A 80 -4.32 -15.38 -9.71
N VAL A 81 -4.25 -14.11 -10.14
CA VAL A 81 -3.34 -13.65 -11.21
C VAL A 81 -1.87 -13.79 -10.80
N ILE A 82 -1.59 -13.60 -9.52
CA ILE A 82 -0.24 -13.62 -8.94
C ILE A 82 -0.08 -14.73 -7.90
N LYS A 83 -0.93 -15.75 -7.92
CA LYS A 83 -0.92 -16.84 -6.96
C LYS A 83 0.47 -17.49 -6.82
N TRP A 84 1.15 -17.74 -7.93
CA TRP A 84 2.46 -18.33 -7.93
C TRP A 84 3.54 -17.49 -7.21
N TRP A 85 3.33 -16.16 -7.10
CA TRP A 85 4.19 -15.29 -6.29
C TRP A 85 4.05 -15.66 -4.82
N TYR A 86 2.80 -15.82 -4.35
CA TYR A 86 2.52 -16.21 -2.95
C TYR A 86 2.99 -17.63 -2.65
N ASP A 87 2.92 -18.54 -3.63
CA ASP A 87 3.50 -19.90 -3.51
C ASP A 87 5.03 -19.82 -3.34
N THR A 88 5.69 -18.89 -4.00
CA THR A 88 7.12 -18.61 -3.85
C THR A 88 7.41 -17.92 -2.51
N PHE A 89 6.64 -16.91 -2.17
CA PHE A 89 6.77 -16.20 -0.88
C PHE A 89 6.59 -17.14 0.30
N SER A 90 5.69 -18.11 0.23
CA SER A 90 5.46 -19.08 1.30
C SER A 90 6.68 -19.96 1.60
N LYS A 91 7.55 -20.16 0.61
CA LYS A 91 8.82 -20.87 0.74
C LYS A 91 9.95 -20.00 1.31
N GLY A 92 9.68 -18.73 1.59
CA GLY A 92 10.67 -17.76 2.07
C GLY A 92 11.49 -17.11 0.96
N GLU A 93 11.08 -17.28 -0.29
CA GLU A 93 11.78 -16.77 -1.46
C GLU A 93 11.14 -15.49 -1.99
N SER A 94 11.93 -14.66 -2.68
CA SER A 94 11.49 -13.48 -3.41
C SER A 94 11.37 -13.79 -4.90
N ILE A 95 10.54 -13.04 -5.62
CA ILE A 95 10.41 -13.14 -7.06
C ILE A 95 11.56 -12.38 -7.73
N ILE A 96 12.27 -13.02 -8.62
CA ILE A 96 13.29 -12.41 -9.46
C ILE A 96 13.04 -12.84 -10.90
N ILE A 97 12.52 -11.92 -11.69
CA ILE A 97 12.29 -12.10 -13.12
C ILE A 97 13.29 -11.23 -13.86
N THR A 98 14.30 -11.85 -14.48
CA THR A 98 15.38 -11.16 -15.20
C THR A 98 14.97 -10.75 -16.61
N ASP A 99 14.00 -11.46 -17.17
CA ASP A 99 13.30 -11.14 -18.41
C ASP A 99 11.87 -11.67 -18.32
N ILE A 100 10.87 -10.83 -18.54
CA ILE A 100 9.46 -11.25 -18.43
C ILE A 100 9.08 -12.27 -19.51
N GLU A 101 9.82 -12.35 -20.62
CA GLU A 101 9.56 -13.35 -21.65
C GLU A 101 9.77 -14.79 -21.12
N ASP A 102 10.60 -14.97 -20.07
CA ASP A 102 10.86 -16.29 -19.46
C ASP A 102 9.62 -16.87 -18.76
N ILE A 103 8.68 -16.04 -18.31
CA ILE A 103 7.46 -16.47 -17.60
C ILE A 103 6.23 -16.59 -18.51
N LYS A 104 6.37 -16.28 -19.80
CA LYS A 104 5.26 -16.10 -20.73
C LYS A 104 4.41 -17.36 -20.90
N GLU A 105 5.03 -18.53 -20.97
CA GLU A 105 4.33 -19.80 -21.22
C GLU A 105 3.73 -20.37 -19.93
N GLU A 106 4.41 -20.21 -18.80
CA GLU A 106 4.01 -20.82 -17.54
C GLU A 106 3.06 -19.93 -16.74
N HIS A 107 3.26 -18.60 -16.81
CA HIS A 107 2.51 -17.61 -16.01
C HIS A 107 1.91 -16.50 -16.89
N ARG A 108 1.10 -16.89 -17.86
CA ARG A 108 0.57 -16.02 -18.91
C ARG A 108 -0.13 -14.78 -18.36
N ALA A 109 -0.98 -14.90 -17.35
CA ALA A 109 -1.71 -13.77 -16.77
C ALA A 109 -0.77 -12.74 -16.15
N SER A 110 0.23 -13.19 -15.39
CA SER A 110 1.28 -12.30 -14.84
C SER A 110 2.13 -11.66 -15.94
N TYR A 111 2.49 -12.41 -16.98
CA TYR A 111 3.21 -11.87 -18.13
C TYR A 111 2.43 -10.75 -18.81
N ASP A 112 1.16 -10.98 -19.14
CA ASP A 112 0.32 -10.00 -19.84
C ASP A 112 0.14 -8.73 -19.00
N MET A 113 -0.02 -8.87 -17.68
CA MET A 113 -0.10 -7.76 -16.74
C MET A 113 1.21 -6.94 -16.71
N LEU A 114 2.36 -7.59 -16.56
CA LEU A 114 3.66 -6.92 -16.52
C LEU A 114 4.01 -6.28 -17.88
N LYS A 115 3.69 -6.96 -18.97
CA LYS A 115 3.93 -6.47 -20.34
C LYS A 115 3.15 -5.20 -20.64
N ALA A 116 1.89 -5.14 -20.20
CA ALA A 116 1.04 -3.95 -20.37
C ALA A 116 1.60 -2.70 -19.67
N GLN A 117 2.39 -2.89 -18.62
CA GLN A 117 3.05 -1.83 -17.85
C GLN A 117 4.47 -1.49 -18.34
N ASN A 118 4.91 -2.06 -19.48
CA ASN A 118 6.28 -1.93 -20.01
C ASN A 118 7.37 -2.46 -19.05
N VAL A 119 7.04 -3.41 -18.19
CA VAL A 119 8.02 -4.11 -17.35
C VAL A 119 8.82 -5.07 -18.23
N ARG A 120 10.13 -5.11 -18.03
CA ARG A 120 11.05 -6.02 -18.71
C ARG A 120 11.69 -7.02 -17.74
N ASN A 121 11.94 -6.57 -16.56
CA ASN A 121 12.45 -7.35 -15.45
C ASN A 121 11.91 -6.76 -14.13
N VAL A 122 11.80 -7.61 -13.11
CA VAL A 122 11.22 -7.19 -11.82
C VAL A 122 11.82 -7.98 -10.67
N VAL A 123 11.96 -7.33 -9.53
CA VAL A 123 12.27 -7.97 -8.25
C VAL A 123 11.18 -7.63 -7.27
N VAL A 124 10.56 -8.66 -6.66
CA VAL A 124 9.45 -8.49 -5.71
C VAL A 124 9.74 -9.27 -4.43
N CYS A 125 9.60 -8.60 -3.31
CA CYS A 125 9.81 -9.18 -1.98
C CYS A 125 8.52 -9.13 -1.17
N PRO A 126 8.20 -10.19 -0.40
CA PRO A 126 7.01 -10.20 0.44
C PRO A 126 7.16 -9.23 1.62
N LEU A 127 6.06 -8.58 1.99
CA LEU A 127 5.92 -7.89 3.26
C LEU A 127 5.50 -8.90 4.32
N ARG A 128 6.47 -9.45 5.02
CA ARG A 128 6.27 -10.52 6.01
C ARG A 128 6.37 -9.98 7.42
N TYR A 129 5.31 -10.22 8.21
CA TYR A 129 5.35 -9.95 9.64
C TYR A 129 5.05 -11.23 10.41
N LYS A 130 5.99 -11.69 11.21
CA LYS A 130 5.98 -13.03 11.81
C LYS A 130 5.83 -14.07 10.70
N ASP A 131 4.79 -14.89 10.75
CA ASP A 131 4.52 -15.95 9.78
C ASP A 131 3.46 -15.56 8.74
N GLU A 132 2.98 -14.30 8.78
CA GLU A 132 1.96 -13.80 7.85
C GLU A 132 2.56 -12.89 6.78
N ILE A 133 2.10 -13.07 5.55
CA ILE A 133 2.34 -12.16 4.43
C ILE A 133 1.14 -11.20 4.39
N SER A 134 1.41 -9.90 4.39
CA SER A 134 0.39 -8.85 4.35
C SER A 134 0.40 -8.06 3.04
N GLY A 135 1.17 -8.53 2.08
CA GLY A 135 1.38 -7.89 0.79
C GLY A 135 2.80 -8.09 0.30
N PHE A 136 3.20 -7.26 -0.63
CA PHE A 136 4.56 -7.28 -1.20
C PHE A 136 4.98 -5.88 -1.64
N PHE A 137 6.26 -5.71 -1.88
CA PHE A 137 6.77 -4.53 -2.56
C PHE A 137 7.74 -4.95 -3.65
N GLY A 138 7.83 -4.14 -4.69
CA GLY A 138 8.59 -4.50 -5.88
C GLY A 138 9.31 -3.33 -6.51
N VAL A 139 10.22 -3.69 -7.39
CA VAL A 139 11.07 -2.78 -8.17
C VAL A 139 11.00 -3.21 -9.63
N ASP A 140 10.45 -2.36 -10.48
CA ASP A 140 10.39 -2.58 -11.92
C ASP A 140 11.62 -2.03 -12.62
N ASN A 141 12.09 -2.78 -13.58
CA ASN A 141 13.20 -2.44 -14.45
C ASN A 141 14.47 -1.99 -13.71
N PRO A 142 14.86 -2.65 -12.58
CA PRO A 142 16.15 -2.33 -11.97
C PRO A 142 17.29 -2.61 -12.95
N PRO A 143 18.43 -1.90 -12.82
CA PRO A 143 19.62 -2.18 -13.63
C PRO A 143 20.08 -3.64 -13.49
N LYS A 144 20.41 -4.27 -14.62
CA LYS A 144 20.82 -5.71 -14.71
C LYS A 144 22.22 -5.96 -14.15
N SER A 145 22.51 -5.66 -12.89
CA SER A 145 23.87 -5.79 -12.38
C SER A 145 24.05 -6.75 -11.20
N ASP A 146 23.13 -6.77 -10.25
CA ASP A 146 23.26 -7.60 -9.04
C ASP A 146 21.89 -7.85 -8.40
N TYR A 147 21.13 -8.76 -8.99
CA TYR A 147 19.79 -9.10 -8.43
C TYR A 147 19.87 -9.74 -7.04
N ARG A 148 20.93 -10.48 -6.70
CA ARG A 148 21.07 -11.09 -5.37
C ARG A 148 21.33 -10.03 -4.30
N GLY A 149 22.26 -9.11 -4.58
CA GLY A 149 22.50 -7.99 -3.70
C GLY A 149 21.26 -7.09 -3.53
N LEU A 150 20.54 -6.86 -4.62
CA LEU A 150 19.28 -6.11 -4.59
C LEU A 150 18.22 -6.83 -3.74
N THR A 151 18.03 -8.14 -3.90
CA THR A 151 17.06 -8.91 -3.10
C THR A 151 17.38 -8.84 -1.62
N THR A 152 18.64 -9.08 -1.22
CA THR A 152 19.05 -8.95 0.19
C THR A 152 18.77 -7.54 0.74
N PHE A 153 19.04 -6.53 -0.06
CA PHE A 153 18.76 -5.14 0.30
C PHE A 153 17.26 -4.87 0.45
N LEU A 154 16.44 -5.38 -0.48
CA LEU A 154 14.99 -5.25 -0.42
C LEU A 154 14.40 -5.98 0.81
N ASP A 155 14.90 -7.15 1.20
CA ASP A 155 14.45 -7.86 2.41
C ASP A 155 14.67 -7.00 3.68
N MET A 156 15.78 -6.28 3.76
CA MET A 156 16.03 -5.33 4.85
C MET A 156 15.01 -4.17 4.82
N ILE A 157 14.72 -3.64 3.64
CA ILE A 157 13.74 -2.56 3.44
C ILE A 157 12.33 -3.05 3.82
N GLY A 158 11.95 -4.27 3.46
CA GLY A 158 10.65 -4.86 3.78
C GLY A 158 10.32 -4.79 5.26
N THR A 159 11.29 -5.05 6.13
CA THR A 159 11.11 -4.93 7.59
C THR A 159 10.79 -3.50 8.03
N LEU A 160 11.45 -2.51 7.40
CA LEU A 160 11.20 -1.09 7.68
C LEU A 160 9.83 -0.64 7.13
N LEU A 161 9.49 -1.06 5.92
CA LEU A 161 8.18 -0.76 5.32
C LEU A 161 7.03 -1.30 6.16
N ILE A 162 7.13 -2.51 6.68
CA ILE A 162 6.13 -3.07 7.61
C ILE A 162 5.98 -2.18 8.85
N SER A 163 7.08 -1.67 9.39
CA SER A 163 7.05 -0.77 10.55
C SER A 163 6.35 0.55 10.22
N PHE A 164 6.62 1.14 9.07
CA PHE A 164 5.93 2.34 8.59
C PHE A 164 4.43 2.11 8.33
N LEU A 165 4.08 0.99 7.68
CA LEU A 165 2.68 0.63 7.42
C LEU A 165 1.89 0.44 8.72
N LYS A 166 2.48 -0.19 9.74
CA LYS A 166 1.87 -0.32 11.06
C LYS A 166 1.69 1.03 11.75
N LEU A 167 2.69 1.91 11.68
CA LEU A 167 2.60 3.26 12.22
C LEU A 167 1.46 4.03 11.54
N ARG A 168 1.34 3.94 10.21
CA ARG A 168 0.25 4.53 9.44
C ARG A 168 -1.12 4.00 9.89
N ASN A 169 -1.26 2.68 10.02
CA ASN A 169 -2.53 2.08 10.45
C ASN A 169 -2.92 2.50 11.85
N SER A 170 -1.96 2.60 12.78
CA SER A 170 -2.17 3.11 14.13
C SER A 170 -2.56 4.58 14.12
N PHE A 171 -1.94 5.38 13.29
CA PHE A 171 -2.26 6.80 13.12
C PHE A 171 -3.68 7.03 12.58
N ILE A 172 -4.07 6.26 11.54
CA ILE A 172 -5.43 6.31 10.97
C ILE A 172 -6.46 5.91 12.03
N LYS A 173 -6.21 4.81 12.77
CA LYS A 173 -7.09 4.35 13.83
C LYS A 173 -7.25 5.40 14.93
N SER A 174 -6.16 5.96 15.43
CA SER A 174 -6.17 7.00 16.46
C SER A 174 -6.93 8.25 16.01
N ASN A 175 -6.71 8.70 14.76
CA ASN A 175 -7.44 9.85 14.21
C ASN A 175 -8.94 9.56 14.08
N LYS A 176 -9.32 8.36 13.68
CA LYS A 176 -10.72 7.93 13.60
C LYS A 176 -11.37 7.93 14.99
N GLU A 177 -10.70 7.37 15.99
CA GLU A 177 -11.16 7.34 17.38
C GLU A 177 -11.30 8.75 17.97
N ALA A 178 -10.32 9.64 17.72
CA ALA A 178 -10.38 11.03 18.16
C ALA A 178 -11.57 11.79 17.53
N LYS A 179 -11.82 11.60 16.23
CA LYS A 179 -13.00 12.18 15.55
C LYS A 179 -14.29 11.65 16.15
N LEU A 180 -14.42 10.34 16.38
CA LEU A 180 -15.61 9.74 16.99
C LEU A 180 -15.85 10.27 18.42
N SER A 181 -14.79 10.41 19.22
CA SER A 181 -14.86 11.00 20.56
C SER A 181 -15.33 12.46 20.52
N SER A 182 -14.81 13.24 19.59
CA SER A 182 -15.24 14.62 19.38
C SER A 182 -16.72 14.71 18.99
N TYR A 183 -17.17 13.84 18.06
CA TYR A 183 -18.57 13.77 17.66
C TYR A 183 -19.48 13.33 18.83
N SER A 184 -19.05 12.36 19.63
CA SER A 184 -19.77 11.93 20.84
C SER A 184 -19.93 13.07 21.84
N SER A 185 -18.91 13.90 22.02
CA SER A 185 -18.96 15.07 22.90
C SER A 185 -19.93 16.15 22.38
N LEU A 186 -19.86 16.44 21.08
CA LEU A 186 -20.78 17.39 20.42
C LEU A 186 -22.22 16.87 20.42
N SER A 187 -22.42 15.55 20.30
CA SER A 187 -23.75 14.94 20.29
C SER A 187 -24.52 15.15 21.58
N LYS A 188 -23.88 15.52 22.70
CA LYS A 188 -24.56 15.89 23.95
C LYS A 188 -25.23 17.22 23.88
N ILE A 189 -24.81 18.09 22.96
CA ILE A 189 -25.26 19.48 22.84
C ILE A 189 -26.33 19.63 21.74
N TYR A 190 -26.16 18.85 20.63
CA TYR A 190 -27.05 19.01 19.48
C TYR A 190 -28.14 17.93 19.44
N ALA A 191 -29.33 18.32 18.98
CA ALA A 191 -30.48 17.42 18.82
C ALA A 191 -30.29 16.42 17.67
N SER A 192 -29.53 16.80 16.63
CA SER A 192 -29.17 15.93 15.53
C SER A 192 -27.79 16.30 15.02
N MET A 193 -27.05 15.30 14.49
CA MET A 193 -25.74 15.47 13.88
C MET A 193 -25.61 14.58 12.67
N TYR A 194 -25.08 15.14 11.60
CA TYR A 194 -24.82 14.44 10.33
C TYR A 194 -23.37 14.62 9.95
N LEU A 195 -22.75 13.53 9.47
CA LEU A 195 -21.48 13.58 8.78
C LEU A 195 -21.75 13.44 7.28
N VAL A 196 -21.31 14.41 6.49
CA VAL A 196 -21.46 14.39 5.03
C VAL A 196 -20.11 14.15 4.39
N ASP A 197 -20.01 13.11 3.59
CA ASP A 197 -18.88 12.91 2.70
C ASP A 197 -19.17 13.65 1.39
N VAL A 198 -18.43 14.71 1.14
CA VAL A 198 -18.65 15.59 -0.03
C VAL A 198 -18.22 14.93 -1.34
N GLN A 199 -17.28 14.00 -1.27
CA GLN A 199 -16.77 13.29 -2.45
C GLN A 199 -17.72 12.20 -2.93
N THR A 200 -18.20 11.38 -1.99
CA THR A 200 -19.12 10.27 -2.29
C THR A 200 -20.59 10.69 -2.28
N LYS A 201 -20.90 11.92 -1.84
CA LYS A 201 -22.25 12.44 -1.63
C LYS A 201 -23.10 11.61 -0.67
N ARG A 202 -22.45 10.87 0.23
CA ARG A 202 -23.10 10.08 1.27
C ARG A 202 -23.12 10.83 2.59
N TYR A 203 -24.08 10.51 3.44
CA TYR A 203 -24.13 11.06 4.79
C TYR A 203 -24.40 9.97 5.81
N HIS A 204 -23.83 10.16 7.00
CA HIS A 204 -24.07 9.32 8.17
C HIS A 204 -24.80 10.12 9.23
N ILE A 205 -25.81 9.55 9.82
CA ILE A 205 -26.47 10.12 10.98
C ILE A 205 -25.71 9.66 12.23
N ILE A 206 -25.04 10.62 12.89
CA ILE A 206 -24.29 10.35 14.11
C ILE A 206 -25.21 10.34 15.32
N LYS A 207 -26.18 11.23 15.35
CA LYS A 207 -27.19 11.35 16.39
C LYS A 207 -28.47 11.94 15.85
N MET A 208 -29.59 11.46 16.40
CA MET A 208 -30.90 12.02 16.22
C MET A 208 -31.70 11.84 17.52
N THR A 209 -32.47 12.84 17.95
CA THR A 209 -33.38 12.70 19.06
C THR A 209 -34.68 12.01 18.61
N ASP A 210 -35.35 11.34 19.55
CA ASP A 210 -36.60 10.62 19.26
C ASP A 210 -37.67 11.54 18.64
N GLN A 211 -37.72 12.80 19.05
CA GLN A 211 -38.65 13.81 18.48
C GLN A 211 -38.41 14.07 17.00
N ILE A 212 -37.14 14.09 16.56
CA ILE A 212 -36.78 14.30 15.16
C ILE A 212 -37.03 13.01 14.37
N ALA A 213 -36.70 11.86 14.94
CA ALA A 213 -36.95 10.54 14.32
C ALA A 213 -38.45 10.32 14.10
N GLU A 214 -39.28 10.70 15.06
CA GLU A 214 -40.74 10.61 14.97
C GLU A 214 -41.33 11.56 13.92
N TYR A 215 -40.76 12.74 13.76
CA TYR A 215 -41.14 13.70 12.72
C TYR A 215 -40.80 13.21 11.31
N LEU A 216 -39.69 12.50 11.15
CA LEU A 216 -39.23 11.95 9.85
C LEU A 216 -39.96 10.67 9.43
N GLY A 217 -40.69 10.02 10.34
CA GLY A 217 -41.52 8.86 10.08
C GLY A 217 -40.91 7.52 10.53
N LYS A 218 -41.79 6.50 10.65
CA LYS A 218 -41.45 5.21 11.23
C LYS A 218 -40.44 4.37 10.42
N ASP A 219 -40.28 4.68 9.15
CA ASP A 219 -39.36 3.96 8.25
C ASP A 219 -37.95 4.52 8.25
N PHE A 220 -37.70 5.58 9.00
CA PHE A 220 -36.40 6.21 9.08
C PHE A 220 -35.47 5.37 9.96
N LYS A 221 -34.39 4.82 9.39
CA LYS A 221 -33.38 4.08 10.11
C LYS A 221 -32.08 4.89 10.22
N MET A 222 -31.44 4.89 11.40
CA MET A 222 -30.10 5.41 11.53
C MET A 222 -29.12 4.54 10.71
N GLY A 223 -28.38 5.15 9.82
CA GLY A 223 -27.46 4.45 8.93
C GLY A 223 -26.80 5.36 7.90
N GLU A 224 -26.21 4.73 6.90
CA GLU A 224 -25.69 5.39 5.70
C GLU A 224 -26.80 5.55 4.69
N TYR A 225 -26.87 6.74 4.08
CA TYR A 225 -27.83 7.05 3.02
C TYR A 225 -27.05 7.60 1.81
N GLU A 226 -27.42 7.16 0.61
CA GLU A 226 -26.90 7.65 -0.67
C GLU A 226 -27.58 8.94 -1.12
#